data_93600aa2806e09abd7ec54ddbf02205a
#
_entry.id   93600aa2806e09abd7ec54ddbf02205a
#
_cell.length_a   1.000
_cell.length_b   1.000
_cell.length_c   1.000
_cell.angle_alpha   90.00
_cell.angle_beta   90.00
_cell.angle_gamma   90.00
#
_symmetry.space_group_name_H-M   'P 1'
#
loop_
_entity.id
_entity.type
_entity.pdbx_description
1 polymer ?
#
loop_
_entity_poly.entity_id
_entity_poly.type
_entity_poly.pdbx_seq_one_letter_code
_entity_poly.pdbx_strand_id
1 'polypeptide(L)'
;NASTWLIVDMGVTFGGEYEPGIDVILPDIRFLEEERRNIAGLVLTHAHEDHYGAIPDLWPSIGRVPIYATPFTAEMLRGKLNETPIDEGDLPLEILPLGAKRQIGPFHVELISMSHSIPEPTALAIRTPLGTALHTGDWKLDETPLTSPPTDENRLRELGDLGVDAVICDSTNAIREGVSPSEADVA
;
A
#
# COMPACT_ATOMS: atom_id res chain seq x y z
N ASN A 1 -13.21 24.82 1.38
CA ASN A 1 -11.98 24.19 1.82
C ASN A 1 -11.59 23.20 0.75
N ALA A 2 -10.41 23.36 0.14
CA ALA A 2 -9.92 22.39 -0.81
C ALA A 2 -9.70 21.06 -0.06
N SER A 3 -10.34 19.98 -0.52
CA SER A 3 -10.07 18.63 -0.02
C SER A 3 -8.64 18.26 -0.41
N THR A 4 -7.90 17.63 0.49
CA THR A 4 -6.58 17.08 0.19
C THR A 4 -6.69 15.56 0.22
N TRP A 5 -6.07 14.88 -0.73
CA TRP A 5 -6.15 13.44 -0.92
C TRP A 5 -4.80 12.77 -0.63
N LEU A 6 -4.86 11.63 0.00
CA LEU A 6 -3.76 10.67 0.12
C LEU A 6 -4.17 9.42 -0.63
N ILE A 7 -3.33 8.98 -1.55
CA ILE A 7 -3.53 7.73 -2.27
C ILE A 7 -2.81 6.63 -1.48
N VAL A 8 -3.47 5.51 -1.28
CA VAL A 8 -2.88 4.27 -0.74
C VAL A 8 -2.96 3.22 -1.83
N ASP A 9 -1.81 2.79 -2.28
CA ASP A 9 -1.61 1.82 -3.36
C ASP A 9 -2.14 2.28 -4.74
N MET A 10 -1.60 1.71 -5.78
CA MET A 10 -1.98 1.94 -7.17
C MET A 10 -1.64 0.68 -7.98
N GLY A 11 -2.50 -0.30 -7.88
CA GLY A 11 -2.27 -1.64 -8.41
C GLY A 11 -3.00 -1.91 -9.71
N VAL A 12 -2.75 -3.10 -10.25
CA VAL A 12 -3.42 -3.67 -11.41
C VAL A 12 -4.24 -4.88 -11.00
N THR A 13 -5.16 -5.30 -11.86
CA THR A 13 -5.68 -6.66 -11.84
C THR A 13 -5.46 -7.32 -13.21
N PHE A 14 -5.67 -8.61 -13.29
CA PHE A 14 -5.40 -9.39 -14.50
C PHE A 14 -6.71 -9.85 -15.13
N GLY A 15 -6.73 -9.92 -16.47
CA GLY A 15 -7.85 -10.44 -17.21
C GLY A 15 -8.11 -11.90 -16.85
N GLY A 16 -9.38 -12.27 -16.72
CA GLY A 16 -9.85 -13.62 -16.44
C GLY A 16 -10.47 -14.29 -17.66
N GLU A 17 -11.18 -15.37 -17.39
CA GLU A 17 -11.87 -16.15 -18.46
C GLU A 17 -12.92 -15.32 -19.22
N TYR A 18 -13.44 -14.25 -18.59
CA TYR A 18 -14.48 -13.39 -19.17
C TYR A 18 -13.91 -12.21 -19.96
N GLU A 19 -12.58 -11.97 -19.90
CA GLU A 19 -11.86 -10.90 -20.60
C GLU A 19 -10.82 -11.46 -21.57
N PRO A 20 -11.20 -12.24 -22.60
CA PRO A 20 -10.25 -12.88 -23.50
C PRO A 20 -9.42 -11.86 -24.28
N GLY A 21 -8.09 -12.00 -24.19
CA GLY A 21 -7.13 -11.10 -24.85
C GLY A 21 -6.79 -9.84 -24.05
N ILE A 22 -7.25 -9.75 -22.79
CA ILE A 22 -6.84 -8.72 -21.85
C ILE A 22 -5.89 -9.34 -20.83
N ASP A 23 -4.65 -8.87 -20.78
CA ASP A 23 -3.65 -9.36 -19.83
C ASP A 23 -3.71 -8.56 -18.53
N VAL A 24 -3.86 -7.24 -18.61
CA VAL A 24 -3.83 -6.32 -17.47
C VAL A 24 -5.02 -5.36 -17.52
N ILE A 25 -5.58 -5.08 -16.37
CA ILE A 25 -6.68 -4.13 -16.17
C ILE A 25 -6.22 -3.07 -15.18
N LEU A 26 -6.26 -1.81 -15.62
CA LEU A 26 -5.92 -0.64 -14.81
C LEU A 26 -7.17 -0.05 -14.16
N PRO A 27 -7.05 0.57 -12.97
CA PRO A 27 -8.14 1.28 -12.35
C PRO A 27 -8.51 2.56 -13.13
N ASP A 28 -9.77 2.97 -13.03
CA ASP A 28 -10.22 4.27 -13.54
C ASP A 28 -9.77 5.39 -12.59
N ILE A 29 -8.82 6.21 -13.05
CA ILE A 29 -8.22 7.29 -12.25
C ILE A 29 -8.73 8.69 -12.61
N ARG A 30 -9.79 8.82 -13.40
CA ARG A 30 -10.31 10.13 -13.85
C ARG A 30 -10.51 11.11 -12.69
N PHE A 31 -11.02 10.63 -11.55
CA PHE A 31 -11.14 11.44 -10.34
C PHE A 31 -9.79 11.98 -9.85
N LEU A 32 -8.73 11.14 -9.84
CA LEU A 32 -7.39 11.54 -9.41
C LEU A 32 -6.77 12.53 -10.39
N GLU A 33 -7.03 12.39 -11.69
CA GLU A 33 -6.56 13.36 -12.71
C GLU A 33 -7.21 14.72 -12.52
N GLU A 34 -8.51 14.78 -12.21
CA GLU A 34 -9.24 16.01 -11.91
C GLU A 34 -8.69 16.67 -10.64
N GLU A 35 -8.44 15.88 -9.59
CA GLU A 35 -7.97 16.32 -8.27
C GLU A 35 -6.44 16.39 -8.12
N ARG A 36 -5.66 16.19 -9.19
CA ARG A 36 -4.19 16.03 -9.15
C ARG A 36 -3.43 17.12 -8.38
N ARG A 37 -3.99 18.35 -8.31
CA ARG A 37 -3.39 19.47 -7.55
C ARG A 37 -3.62 19.37 -6.05
N ASN A 38 -4.54 18.53 -5.64
CA ASN A 38 -4.96 18.32 -4.26
C ASN A 38 -4.42 17.01 -3.68
N ILE A 39 -3.64 16.24 -4.45
CA ILE A 39 -3.03 14.99 -3.99
C ILE A 39 -1.74 15.31 -3.23
N ALA A 40 -1.67 14.90 -1.96
CA ALA A 40 -0.50 15.10 -1.11
C ALA A 40 0.60 14.07 -1.37
N GLY A 41 0.24 12.87 -1.80
CA GLY A 41 1.19 11.80 -2.07
C GLY A 41 0.51 10.45 -2.28
N LEU A 42 1.33 9.46 -2.67
CA LEU A 42 0.99 8.05 -2.81
C LEU A 42 1.82 7.25 -1.80
N VAL A 43 1.19 6.45 -0.95
CA VAL A 43 1.86 5.55 -0.01
C VAL A 43 1.64 4.12 -0.47
N LEU A 44 2.72 3.34 -0.56
CA LEU A 44 2.67 1.93 -0.94
C LEU A 44 2.74 1.05 0.30
N THR A 45 1.78 0.16 0.45
CA THR A 45 1.74 -0.80 1.56
C THR A 45 2.75 -1.91 1.38
N HIS A 46 2.91 -2.42 0.16
CA HIS A 46 3.85 -3.48 -0.22
C HIS A 46 3.99 -3.63 -1.74
N ALA A 47 4.83 -4.55 -2.22
CA ALA A 47 5.23 -4.66 -3.61
C ALA A 47 4.55 -5.81 -4.38
N HIS A 48 3.28 -6.15 -4.10
CA HIS A 48 2.50 -7.00 -5.00
C HIS A 48 1.89 -6.17 -6.13
N GLU A 49 1.71 -6.80 -7.31
CA GLU A 49 1.27 -6.12 -8.52
C GLU A 49 -0.10 -5.43 -8.39
N ASP A 50 -0.99 -6.00 -7.62
CA ASP A 50 -2.31 -5.45 -7.31
C ASP A 50 -2.27 -4.26 -6.33
N HIS A 51 -1.08 -3.87 -5.85
CA HIS A 51 -0.86 -2.70 -4.99
C HIS A 51 0.04 -1.63 -5.61
N TYR A 52 1.03 -1.98 -6.45
CA TYR A 52 1.93 -0.98 -7.05
C TYR A 52 2.04 -1.08 -8.58
N GLY A 53 1.46 -2.11 -9.18
CA GLY A 53 1.66 -2.47 -10.57
C GLY A 53 1.24 -1.43 -11.60
N ALA A 54 0.27 -0.57 -11.28
CA ALA A 54 -0.21 0.46 -12.20
C ALA A 54 0.61 1.76 -12.18
N ILE A 55 1.60 1.90 -11.30
CA ILE A 55 2.38 3.13 -11.15
C ILE A 55 3.05 3.55 -12.46
N PRO A 56 3.71 2.68 -13.23
CA PRO A 56 4.35 3.07 -14.47
C PRO A 56 3.41 3.76 -15.47
N ASP A 57 2.17 3.28 -15.53
CA ASP A 57 1.17 3.74 -16.48
C ASP A 57 0.39 4.98 -16.00
N LEU A 58 0.07 5.02 -14.71
CA LEU A 58 -0.92 5.98 -14.19
C LEU A 58 -0.31 7.14 -13.40
N TRP A 59 0.81 6.94 -12.72
CA TRP A 59 1.44 7.97 -11.89
C TRP A 59 1.79 9.27 -12.66
N PRO A 60 2.24 9.23 -13.94
CA PRO A 60 2.47 10.46 -14.70
C PRO A 60 1.21 11.32 -14.85
N SER A 61 0.03 10.70 -14.97
CA SER A 61 -1.24 11.40 -15.18
C SER A 61 -1.76 12.13 -13.93
N ILE A 62 -1.36 11.68 -12.74
CA ILE A 62 -1.76 12.31 -11.47
C ILE A 62 -0.82 13.40 -10.98
N GLY A 63 0.09 13.90 -11.83
CA GLY A 63 0.94 15.04 -11.53
C GLY A 63 2.27 14.69 -10.87
N ARG A 64 2.70 13.45 -10.96
CA ARG A 64 3.99 12.97 -10.42
C ARG A 64 4.17 13.29 -8.94
N VAL A 65 3.15 13.01 -8.15
CA VAL A 65 3.13 13.24 -6.71
C VAL A 65 4.21 12.42 -5.99
N PRO A 66 4.67 12.84 -4.78
CA PRO A 66 5.62 12.06 -3.99
C PRO A 66 5.10 10.65 -3.69
N ILE A 67 6.01 9.67 -3.80
CA ILE A 67 5.75 8.27 -3.46
C ILE A 67 6.50 7.93 -2.19
N TYR A 68 5.84 7.23 -1.28
CA TYR A 68 6.39 6.77 -0.01
C TYR A 68 6.32 5.25 0.04
N ALA A 69 7.42 4.59 0.31
CA ALA A 69 7.51 3.13 0.28
C ALA A 69 8.57 2.62 1.27
N THR A 70 8.44 1.35 1.68
CA THR A 70 9.51 0.65 2.41
C THR A 70 10.72 0.42 1.50
N PRO A 71 11.93 0.14 2.05
CA PRO A 71 13.12 -0.14 1.26
C PRO A 71 12.89 -1.20 0.18
N PHE A 72 12.31 -2.34 0.54
CA PHE A 72 12.04 -3.41 -0.42
C PHE A 72 11.08 -2.97 -1.53
N THR A 73 9.96 -2.35 -1.17
CA THR A 73 8.97 -1.85 -2.13
C THR A 73 9.55 -0.79 -3.06
N ALA A 74 10.43 0.08 -2.52
CA ALA A 74 11.13 1.09 -3.30
C ALA A 74 12.05 0.48 -4.37
N GLU A 75 12.82 -0.57 -4.02
CA GLU A 75 13.69 -1.26 -4.98
C GLU A 75 12.88 -2.01 -6.06
N MET A 76 11.78 -2.65 -5.69
CA MET A 76 10.88 -3.29 -6.64
C MET A 76 10.29 -2.26 -7.62
N LEU A 77 9.86 -1.10 -7.12
CA LEU A 77 9.35 -0.02 -7.95
C LEU A 77 10.43 0.51 -8.92
N ARG A 78 11.65 0.75 -8.44
CA ARG A 78 12.77 1.15 -9.29
C ARG A 78 13.02 0.15 -10.41
N GLY A 79 13.10 -1.14 -10.07
CA GLY A 79 13.26 -2.22 -11.04
C GLY A 79 12.20 -2.17 -12.15
N LYS A 80 10.93 -1.96 -11.76
CA LYS A 80 9.80 -1.88 -12.68
C LYS A 80 9.87 -0.63 -13.57
N LEU A 81 10.29 0.51 -13.02
CA LEU A 81 10.41 1.77 -13.77
C LEU A 81 11.58 1.79 -14.75
N ASN A 82 12.63 0.97 -14.56
CA ASN A 82 13.75 0.84 -15.50
C ASN A 82 13.33 0.39 -16.91
N GLU A 83 12.16 -0.22 -17.03
CA GLU A 83 11.58 -0.66 -18.32
C GLU A 83 10.67 0.41 -18.95
N THR A 84 10.59 1.59 -18.35
CA THR A 84 9.72 2.70 -18.75
C THR A 84 10.53 3.94 -19.13
N PRO A 85 9.95 4.95 -19.79
CA PRO A 85 10.62 6.22 -20.05
C PRO A 85 10.69 7.16 -18.83
N ILE A 86 10.32 6.70 -17.63
CA ILE A 86 10.39 7.50 -16.40
C ILE A 86 11.84 7.45 -15.90
N ASP A 87 12.49 8.61 -15.82
CA ASP A 87 13.83 8.71 -15.24
C ASP A 87 13.76 8.53 -13.72
N GLU A 88 14.61 7.69 -13.16
CA GLU A 88 14.71 7.49 -11.72
C GLU A 88 15.00 8.81 -10.98
N GLY A 89 15.80 9.71 -11.58
CA GLY A 89 16.10 11.04 -11.04
C GLY A 89 14.88 11.96 -10.92
N ASP A 90 13.83 11.68 -11.69
CA ASP A 90 12.56 12.43 -11.67
C ASP A 90 11.54 11.84 -10.69
N LEU A 91 11.84 10.69 -10.07
CA LEU A 91 10.94 10.00 -9.15
C LEU A 91 11.08 10.58 -7.73
N PRO A 92 10.09 11.33 -7.22
CA PRO A 92 10.13 11.84 -5.86
C PRO A 92 9.77 10.71 -4.87
N LEU A 93 10.65 9.71 -4.77
CA LEU A 93 10.50 8.53 -3.92
C LEU A 93 11.18 8.75 -2.58
N GLU A 94 10.40 8.72 -1.51
CA GLU A 94 10.90 8.76 -0.13
C GLU A 94 10.82 7.36 0.50
N ILE A 95 11.96 6.87 0.97
CA ILE A 95 12.07 5.56 1.60
C ILE A 95 11.80 5.68 3.09
N LEU A 96 10.80 4.95 3.57
CA LEU A 96 10.37 4.92 4.96
C LEU A 96 10.55 3.50 5.52
N PRO A 97 11.39 3.28 6.54
CA PRO A 97 11.51 1.98 7.17
C PRO A 97 10.24 1.61 7.95
N LEU A 98 10.08 0.32 8.26
CA LEU A 98 9.02 -0.16 9.15
C LEU A 98 9.02 0.61 10.47
N GLY A 99 7.85 0.97 10.96
CA GLY A 99 7.67 1.80 12.16
C GLY A 99 7.85 3.29 11.94
N ALA A 100 8.22 3.73 10.74
CA ALA A 100 8.39 5.15 10.44
C ALA A 100 7.06 5.90 10.54
N LYS A 101 7.17 7.19 10.93
CA LYS A 101 6.06 8.15 10.96
C LYS A 101 6.39 9.31 10.04
N ARG A 102 5.45 9.68 9.20
CA ARG A 102 5.64 10.75 8.23
C ARG A 102 4.42 11.67 8.15
N GLN A 103 4.68 12.98 8.08
CA GLN A 103 3.67 13.96 7.74
C GLN A 103 3.60 14.09 6.22
N ILE A 104 2.42 13.82 5.64
CA ILE A 104 2.14 13.92 4.21
C ILE A 104 0.94 14.85 4.03
N GLY A 105 1.19 16.11 3.67
CA GLY A 105 0.13 17.11 3.71
C GLY A 105 -0.54 17.17 5.09
N PRO A 106 -1.87 17.07 5.19
CA PRO A 106 -2.59 17.07 6.48
C PRO A 106 -2.58 15.70 7.20
N PHE A 107 -2.01 14.65 6.59
CA PHE A 107 -2.06 13.29 7.10
C PHE A 107 -0.80 12.96 7.89
N HIS A 108 -0.95 12.43 9.11
CA HIS A 108 0.13 11.79 9.86
C HIS A 108 0.06 10.29 9.61
N VAL A 109 0.97 9.77 8.82
CA VAL A 109 1.03 8.37 8.41
C VAL A 109 2.09 7.63 9.22
N GLU A 110 1.73 6.47 9.75
CA GLU A 110 2.64 5.56 10.44
C GLU A 110 2.60 4.20 9.75
N LEU A 111 3.77 3.65 9.41
CA LEU A 111 3.93 2.33 8.80
C LEU A 111 4.08 1.28 9.90
N ILE A 112 3.13 0.35 9.98
CA ILE A 112 3.14 -0.71 11.01
C ILE A 112 3.44 -2.03 10.33
N SER A 113 4.41 -2.78 10.87
CA SER A 113 4.76 -4.10 10.33
C SER A 113 3.56 -5.03 10.33
N MET A 114 3.34 -5.68 9.20
CA MET A 114 2.36 -6.76 9.02
C MET A 114 3.08 -8.01 8.52
N SER A 115 2.54 -9.19 8.79
CA SER A 115 3.00 -10.40 8.12
C SER A 115 2.17 -10.66 6.85
N HIS A 116 2.87 -10.93 5.77
CA HIS A 116 2.32 -11.28 4.47
C HIS A 116 3.39 -12.00 3.62
N SER A 117 3.02 -12.54 2.46
CA SER A 117 3.89 -13.34 1.59
C SER A 117 4.93 -12.55 0.78
N ILE A 118 5.40 -11.42 1.31
CA ILE A 118 6.38 -10.53 0.68
C ILE A 118 7.20 -9.81 1.77
N PRO A 119 8.45 -9.37 1.50
CA PRO A 119 9.20 -8.56 2.46
C PRO A 119 8.58 -7.20 2.75
N GLU A 120 8.67 -6.77 4.01
CA GLU A 120 8.31 -5.44 4.50
C GLU A 120 6.87 -4.96 4.20
N PRO A 121 5.82 -5.82 4.32
CA PRO A 121 4.45 -5.36 4.16
C PRO A 121 4.02 -4.50 5.34
N THR A 122 3.17 -3.51 5.10
CA THR A 122 2.74 -2.55 6.12
C THR A 122 1.24 -2.34 6.18
N ALA A 123 0.72 -2.20 7.39
CA ALA A 123 -0.49 -1.44 7.63
C ALA A 123 -0.15 0.04 7.82
N LEU A 124 -1.11 0.90 7.52
CA LEU A 124 -0.98 2.35 7.65
C LEU A 124 -1.96 2.89 8.70
N ALA A 125 -1.44 3.47 9.79
CA ALA A 125 -2.26 4.30 10.65
C ALA A 125 -2.22 5.74 10.13
N ILE A 126 -3.37 6.23 9.64
CA ILE A 126 -3.52 7.53 9.02
C ILE A 126 -4.33 8.43 9.94
N ARG A 127 -3.68 9.43 10.53
CA ARG A 127 -4.31 10.36 11.46
C ARG A 127 -4.50 11.73 10.83
N THR A 128 -5.64 12.33 11.13
CA THR A 128 -5.99 13.70 10.78
C THR A 128 -6.65 14.37 11.98
N PRO A 129 -6.89 15.68 11.98
CA PRO A 129 -7.70 16.34 13.00
C PRO A 129 -9.14 15.81 13.10
N LEU A 130 -9.62 15.06 12.10
CA LEU A 130 -10.98 14.51 12.07
C LEU A 130 -11.07 13.09 12.64
N GLY A 131 -9.94 12.40 12.81
CA GLY A 131 -9.91 11.03 13.33
C GLY A 131 -8.75 10.21 12.77
N THR A 132 -8.76 8.93 13.12
CA THR A 132 -7.75 7.93 12.74
C THR A 132 -8.37 6.84 11.88
N ALA A 133 -7.79 6.58 10.73
CA ALA A 133 -8.08 5.41 9.91
C ALA A 133 -6.92 4.42 9.99
N LEU A 134 -7.23 3.13 10.05
CA LEU A 134 -6.28 2.02 9.90
C LEU A 134 -6.56 1.35 8.56
N HIS A 135 -5.57 1.38 7.65
CA HIS A 135 -5.56 0.61 6.41
C HIS A 135 -4.62 -0.57 6.60
N THR A 136 -5.11 -1.80 6.52
CA THR A 136 -4.31 -2.99 6.86
C THR A 136 -3.27 -3.34 5.81
N GLY A 137 -3.41 -2.86 4.57
CA GLY A 137 -2.80 -3.52 3.43
C GLY A 137 -3.29 -4.96 3.35
N ASP A 138 -2.54 -5.81 2.70
CA ASP A 138 -2.75 -7.26 2.74
C ASP A 138 -2.10 -7.84 3.98
N TRP A 139 -2.75 -8.82 4.59
CA TRP A 139 -2.26 -9.36 5.84
C TRP A 139 -2.62 -10.83 6.05
N LYS A 140 -1.78 -11.47 6.82
CA LYS A 140 -1.99 -12.80 7.38
C LYS A 140 -1.38 -12.79 8.79
N LEU A 141 -2.15 -13.17 9.80
CA LEU A 141 -1.56 -13.39 11.13
C LEU A 141 -0.78 -14.70 11.09
N ASP A 142 0.53 -14.57 11.09
CA ASP A 142 1.48 -15.68 11.08
C ASP A 142 2.47 -15.46 12.23
N GLU A 143 2.53 -16.43 13.16
CA GLU A 143 3.44 -16.36 14.31
C GLU A 143 4.90 -16.68 13.93
N THR A 144 5.09 -17.36 12.79
CA THR A 144 6.40 -17.81 12.29
C THR A 144 6.60 -17.45 10.81
N PRO A 145 6.45 -16.17 10.43
CA PRO A 145 6.65 -15.77 9.06
C PRO A 145 8.13 -15.94 8.66
N LEU A 146 8.38 -16.36 7.44
CA LEU A 146 9.73 -16.55 6.89
C LEU A 146 10.15 -15.41 5.96
N THR A 147 9.19 -14.82 5.28
CA THR A 147 9.42 -13.81 4.24
C THR A 147 9.38 -12.40 4.80
N SER A 148 8.47 -12.14 5.73
CA SER A 148 8.24 -10.83 6.34
C SER A 148 8.61 -10.83 7.83
N PRO A 149 8.80 -9.65 8.45
CA PRO A 149 8.75 -9.55 9.91
C PRO A 149 7.37 -9.95 10.43
N PRO A 150 7.25 -10.35 11.70
CA PRO A 150 5.95 -10.59 12.31
C PRO A 150 5.12 -9.31 12.38
N THR A 151 3.81 -9.48 12.44
CA THR A 151 2.87 -8.38 12.69
C THR A 151 3.15 -7.72 14.04
N ASP A 152 3.24 -6.39 14.05
CA ASP A 152 3.35 -5.62 15.31
C ASP A 152 1.99 -5.51 16.00
N GLU A 153 1.55 -6.62 16.59
CA GLU A 153 0.27 -6.69 17.30
C GLU A 153 0.21 -5.73 18.51
N ASN A 154 1.35 -5.46 19.15
CA ASN A 154 1.37 -4.53 20.28
C ASN A 154 1.01 -3.12 19.80
N ARG A 155 1.59 -2.71 18.68
CA ARG A 155 1.27 -1.41 18.10
C ARG A 155 -0.19 -1.32 17.64
N LEU A 156 -0.72 -2.40 17.05
CA LEU A 156 -2.14 -2.45 16.68
C LEU A 156 -3.07 -2.35 17.90
N ARG A 157 -2.75 -3.03 19.02
CA ARG A 157 -3.51 -2.91 20.27
C ARG A 157 -3.45 -1.49 20.85
N GLU A 158 -2.27 -0.87 20.88
CA GLU A 158 -2.13 0.53 21.32
C GLU A 158 -2.97 1.48 20.47
N LEU A 159 -3.06 1.27 19.17
CA LEU A 159 -3.92 2.06 18.29
C LEU A 159 -5.40 1.85 18.63
N GLY A 160 -5.80 0.61 18.87
CA GLY A 160 -7.15 0.28 19.32
C GLY A 160 -7.54 0.99 20.62
N ASP A 161 -6.62 1.01 21.59
CA ASP A 161 -6.82 1.71 22.89
C ASP A 161 -6.91 3.24 22.71
N LEU A 162 -6.18 3.80 21.74
CA LEU A 162 -6.26 5.23 21.41
C LEU A 162 -7.53 5.61 20.64
N GLY A 163 -8.17 4.64 20.02
CA GLY A 163 -9.36 4.78 19.18
C GLY A 163 -9.03 4.87 17.70
N VAL A 164 -9.71 4.04 16.92
CA VAL A 164 -9.69 4.01 15.45
C VAL A 164 -11.11 4.25 14.95
N ASP A 165 -11.31 5.27 14.14
CA ASP A 165 -12.63 5.68 13.65
C ASP A 165 -13.05 4.87 12.40
N ALA A 166 -12.08 4.41 11.61
CA ALA A 166 -12.34 3.61 10.41
C ALA A 166 -11.25 2.55 10.19
N VAL A 167 -11.64 1.37 9.75
CA VAL A 167 -10.73 0.30 9.32
C VAL A 167 -11.02 -0.06 7.87
N ILE A 168 -9.99 0.04 7.01
CA ILE A 168 -9.98 -0.47 5.66
C ILE A 168 -9.18 -1.77 5.70
N CYS A 169 -9.86 -2.90 5.50
CA CYS A 169 -9.30 -4.23 5.77
C CYS A 169 -9.34 -5.11 4.52
N ASP A 170 -8.22 -5.77 4.22
CA ASP A 170 -8.23 -6.93 3.33
C ASP A 170 -9.20 -7.99 3.86
N SER A 171 -10.04 -8.50 2.98
CA SER A 171 -11.05 -9.49 3.27
C SER A 171 -11.13 -10.60 2.21
N THR A 172 -10.09 -10.78 1.43
CA THR A 172 -9.98 -11.75 0.31
C THR A 172 -10.40 -13.16 0.71
N ASN A 173 -10.04 -13.59 1.91
CA ASN A 173 -10.35 -14.93 2.43
C ASN A 173 -11.45 -14.95 3.50
N ALA A 174 -12.19 -13.86 3.70
CA ALA A 174 -13.17 -13.73 4.80
C ALA A 174 -14.29 -14.78 4.78
N ILE A 175 -14.62 -15.33 3.61
CA ILE A 175 -15.65 -16.37 3.46
C ILE A 175 -15.09 -17.80 3.45
N ARG A 176 -13.78 -17.99 3.56
CA ARG A 176 -13.16 -19.31 3.60
C ARG A 176 -13.15 -19.84 5.02
N GLU A 177 -13.60 -21.08 5.18
CA GLU A 177 -13.52 -21.79 6.45
C GLU A 177 -12.13 -22.42 6.64
N GLY A 178 -11.67 -22.45 7.90
CA GLY A 178 -10.41 -23.09 8.29
C GLY A 178 -9.38 -22.09 8.81
N VAL A 179 -8.19 -22.61 9.09
CA VAL A 179 -7.03 -21.85 9.56
C VAL A 179 -5.99 -21.81 8.44
N SER A 180 -5.46 -20.63 8.16
CA SER A 180 -4.34 -20.52 7.22
C SER A 180 -3.08 -21.13 7.85
N PRO A 181 -2.38 -22.08 7.20
CA PRO A 181 -1.12 -22.62 7.72
C PRO A 181 -0.07 -21.52 7.80
N SER A 182 0.89 -21.63 8.74
CA SER A 182 2.03 -20.72 8.79
C SER A 182 2.97 -20.93 7.60
N GLU A 183 3.82 -19.96 7.28
CA GLU A 183 4.86 -20.14 6.27
C GLU A 183 5.82 -21.27 6.67
N ALA A 184 6.13 -21.37 7.95
CA ALA A 184 6.98 -22.45 8.47
C ALA A 184 6.35 -23.85 8.35
N ASP A 185 5.03 -23.97 8.27
CA ASP A 185 4.34 -25.25 8.09
C ASP A 185 4.38 -25.76 6.65
N VAL A 186 4.63 -24.88 5.67
CA VAL A 186 4.64 -25.19 4.24
C VAL A 186 6.03 -25.12 3.61
N ALA A 187 7.05 -24.70 4.35
CA ALA A 187 8.45 -24.65 3.92
C ALA A 187 9.14 -25.98 4.10
#